data_52e3fceee707af95950c72638237971c
#
_entry.id   52e3fceee707af95950c72638237971c
#
_cell.length_a   1.000
_cell.length_b   1.000
_cell.length_c   1.000
_cell.angle_alpha   90.00
_cell.angle_beta   90.00
_cell.angle_gamma   90.00
#
_symmetry.space_group_name_H-M   'P 1'
#
loop_
_entity.id
_entity.type
_entity.pdbx_description
1 polymer ?
#
loop_
_entity_poly.entity_id
_entity_poly.type
_entity_poly.pdbx_seq_one_letter_code
_entity_poly.pdbx_strand_id
1 'polypeptide(L)'
;QEGLIPWSLQRPVALILDEYDAGQPDVMFVIQRMLEREGRLTLLDQNRVINPNSAFRIFATSNTVGLGNWNGLYQGTQLLNHGQMDRWDIVAALNYLEPQEEQKILMAKVPELSDAQAKAMISLANLTRSGFAAGDISTLMSTRTLITWGENWRIFKNLQIAFSLAFLNKCESEEKTLVAEYYQRCFASELDLNNK
;
A
#
# COMPACT_ATOMS: atom_id res chain seq x y z
N GLN A 1 16.40 7.77 -27.59
CA GLN A 1 15.97 8.57 -26.42
C GLN A 1 16.54 7.91 -25.17
N GLU A 2 17.17 8.68 -24.24
CA GLU A 2 17.73 8.13 -23.00
C GLU A 2 16.59 7.66 -22.08
N GLY A 3 16.71 6.46 -21.50
CA GLY A 3 15.74 5.92 -20.57
C GLY A 3 15.78 6.62 -19.19
N LEU A 4 14.74 6.44 -18.38
CA LEU A 4 14.62 7.11 -17.07
C LEU A 4 15.76 6.75 -16.11
N ILE A 5 16.16 5.47 -16.06
CA ILE A 5 17.22 5.01 -15.15
C ILE A 5 18.57 5.67 -15.49
N PRO A 6 19.09 5.57 -16.74
CA PRO A 6 20.35 6.25 -17.09
C PRO A 6 20.28 7.76 -16.93
N TRP A 7 19.12 8.37 -17.18
CA TRP A 7 18.90 9.80 -16.99
C TRP A 7 18.99 10.22 -15.52
N SER A 8 18.29 9.49 -14.63
CA SER A 8 18.26 9.79 -13.19
C SER A 8 19.62 9.55 -12.52
N LEU A 9 20.32 8.47 -12.90
CA LEU A 9 21.60 8.11 -12.31
C LEU A 9 22.66 9.22 -12.43
N GLN A 10 22.61 10.00 -13.49
CA GLN A 10 23.58 11.09 -13.78
C GLN A 10 23.24 12.41 -13.08
N ARG A 11 22.16 12.48 -12.31
CA ARG A 11 21.61 13.72 -11.74
C ARG A 11 21.42 13.67 -10.23
N PRO A 12 21.39 14.83 -9.55
CA PRO A 12 21.14 14.90 -8.11
C PRO A 12 19.63 14.75 -7.84
N VAL A 13 19.09 13.54 -8.08
CA VAL A 13 17.66 13.22 -7.92
C VAL A 13 17.49 11.96 -7.09
N ALA A 14 16.30 11.76 -6.56
CA ALA A 14 15.85 10.51 -5.97
C ALA A 14 15.08 9.69 -7.02
N LEU A 15 15.50 8.46 -7.27
CA LEU A 15 14.75 7.48 -8.04
C LEU A 15 13.96 6.61 -7.08
N ILE A 16 12.65 6.53 -7.27
CA ILE A 16 11.77 5.68 -6.48
C ILE A 16 11.28 4.53 -7.37
N LEU A 17 11.56 3.31 -6.95
CA LEU A 17 11.06 2.08 -7.56
C LEU A 17 9.85 1.63 -6.77
N ASP A 18 8.66 1.93 -7.29
CA ASP A 18 7.42 1.53 -6.63
C ASP A 18 7.13 0.06 -6.94
N GLU A 19 6.61 -0.68 -5.94
CA GLU A 19 6.32 -2.12 -6.04
C GLU A 19 7.53 -2.95 -6.55
N TYR A 20 8.69 -2.73 -5.95
CA TYR A 20 9.94 -3.38 -6.34
C TYR A 20 9.85 -4.91 -6.39
N ASP A 21 9.08 -5.51 -5.49
CA ASP A 21 8.83 -6.96 -5.43
C ASP A 21 7.86 -7.49 -6.52
N ALA A 22 7.21 -6.61 -7.28
CA ALA A 22 6.42 -6.97 -8.46
C ALA A 22 7.22 -6.86 -9.77
N GLY A 23 8.47 -6.42 -9.71
CA GLY A 23 9.32 -6.22 -10.88
C GLY A 23 9.73 -7.52 -11.58
N GLN A 24 9.91 -7.44 -12.89
CA GLN A 24 10.42 -8.58 -13.67
C GLN A 24 11.86 -8.91 -13.29
N PRO A 25 12.23 -10.19 -13.12
CA PRO A 25 13.56 -10.60 -12.65
C PRO A 25 14.72 -10.01 -13.47
N ASP A 26 14.60 -9.95 -14.79
CA ASP A 26 15.66 -9.43 -15.68
C ASP A 26 15.93 -7.94 -15.42
N VAL A 27 14.88 -7.15 -15.16
CA VAL A 27 15.03 -5.72 -14.81
C VAL A 27 15.67 -5.59 -13.42
N MET A 28 15.32 -6.49 -12.50
CA MET A 28 15.85 -6.48 -11.13
C MET A 28 17.38 -6.72 -11.13
N PHE A 29 17.93 -7.51 -12.04
CA PHE A 29 19.38 -7.68 -12.16
C PHE A 29 20.12 -6.39 -12.53
N VAL A 30 19.54 -5.56 -13.39
CA VAL A 30 20.12 -4.25 -13.74
C VAL A 30 20.12 -3.32 -12.53
N ILE A 31 19.01 -3.30 -11.79
CA ILE A 31 18.87 -2.48 -10.57
C ILE A 31 19.81 -2.97 -9.48
N GLN A 32 19.95 -4.29 -9.31
CA GLN A 32 20.83 -4.90 -8.33
C GLN A 32 22.28 -4.41 -8.49
N ARG A 33 22.76 -4.27 -9.72
CA ARG A 33 24.11 -3.76 -9.99
C ARG A 33 24.28 -2.30 -9.56
N MET A 34 23.21 -1.51 -9.60
CA MET A 34 23.24 -0.10 -9.18
C MET A 34 23.25 0.06 -7.65
N LEU A 35 22.77 -0.95 -6.91
CA LEU A 35 22.71 -0.95 -5.45
C LEU A 35 24.05 -1.31 -4.78
N GLU A 36 25.06 -1.76 -5.52
CA GLU A 36 26.36 -2.07 -4.95
C GLU A 36 27.12 -0.78 -4.59
N ARG A 37 28.07 -0.87 -3.64
CA ARG A 37 28.88 0.28 -3.16
C ARG A 37 29.54 1.07 -4.27
N GLU A 38 30.03 0.40 -5.30
CA GLU A 38 30.55 1.00 -6.54
C GLU A 38 29.55 0.79 -7.68
N GLY A 39 28.27 0.95 -7.37
CA GLY A 39 27.19 0.71 -8.29
C GLY A 39 27.31 1.57 -9.54
N ARG A 40 27.18 0.95 -10.71
CA ARG A 40 27.23 1.61 -12.01
C ARG A 40 26.29 0.92 -12.98
N LEU A 41 25.81 1.65 -13.95
CA LEU A 41 24.99 1.13 -15.03
C LEU A 41 25.83 0.95 -16.28
N THR A 42 25.86 -0.26 -16.82
CA THR A 42 26.51 -0.54 -18.10
C THR A 42 25.45 -0.68 -19.19
N LEU A 43 25.50 0.18 -20.18
CA LEU A 43 24.67 0.12 -21.39
C LEU A 43 25.45 -0.62 -22.47
N LEU A 44 25.19 -1.90 -22.62
CA LEU A 44 25.94 -2.78 -23.53
C LEU A 44 25.78 -2.39 -25.00
N ASP A 45 24.56 -1.99 -25.38
CA ASP A 45 24.20 -1.52 -26.73
C ASP A 45 24.92 -0.24 -27.14
N GLN A 46 25.35 0.57 -26.16
CA GLN A 46 26.02 1.84 -26.36
C GLN A 46 27.53 1.78 -25.99
N ASN A 47 27.99 0.63 -25.50
CA ASN A 47 29.36 0.46 -24.95
C ASN A 47 29.69 1.58 -23.93
N ARG A 48 28.77 1.94 -23.09
CA ARG A 48 28.85 3.07 -22.17
C ARG A 48 28.62 2.62 -20.73
N VAL A 49 29.49 3.11 -19.83
CA VAL A 49 29.32 2.94 -18.38
C VAL A 49 28.91 4.28 -17.78
N ILE A 50 27.84 4.27 -16.98
CA ILE A 50 27.33 5.44 -16.27
C ILE A 50 27.61 5.26 -14.78
N ASN A 51 28.36 6.20 -14.21
CA ASN A 51 28.56 6.29 -12.77
C ASN A 51 27.48 7.18 -12.14
N PRO A 52 27.01 6.83 -10.93
CA PRO A 52 26.02 7.64 -10.24
C PRO A 52 26.55 9.03 -9.91
N ASN A 53 25.69 10.02 -9.98
CA ASN A 53 25.94 11.33 -9.38
C ASN A 53 26.07 11.15 -7.84
N SER A 54 26.98 11.87 -7.21
CA SER A 54 27.24 11.76 -5.76
C SER A 54 26.01 12.07 -4.88
N ALA A 55 25.09 12.87 -5.39
CA ALA A 55 23.82 13.19 -4.72
C ALA A 55 22.63 12.34 -5.20
N PHE A 56 22.86 11.37 -6.11
CA PHE A 56 21.81 10.42 -6.51
C PHE A 56 21.42 9.53 -5.33
N ARG A 57 20.13 9.28 -5.18
CA ARG A 57 19.59 8.34 -4.19
C ARG A 57 18.55 7.44 -4.85
N ILE A 58 18.49 6.20 -4.38
CA ILE A 58 17.51 5.21 -4.84
C ILE A 58 16.70 4.71 -3.65
N PHE A 59 15.39 4.61 -3.85
CA PHE A 59 14.43 4.10 -2.88
C PHE A 59 13.55 3.05 -3.57
N ALA A 60 13.00 2.15 -2.78
CA ALA A 60 11.99 1.21 -3.26
C ALA A 60 10.86 1.07 -2.26
N THR A 61 9.66 0.77 -2.74
CA THR A 61 8.55 0.27 -1.93
C THR A 61 8.32 -1.21 -2.23
N SER A 62 7.81 -1.94 -1.27
CA SER A 62 7.54 -3.37 -1.41
C SER A 62 6.40 -3.75 -0.47
N ASN A 63 5.53 -4.64 -0.92
CA ASN A 63 4.40 -5.12 -0.12
C ASN A 63 4.76 -6.38 0.70
N THR A 64 5.75 -7.15 0.27
CA THR A 64 6.07 -8.47 0.85
C THR A 64 7.47 -8.58 1.46
N VAL A 65 8.25 -7.51 1.42
CA VAL A 65 9.68 -7.52 1.80
C VAL A 65 10.45 -8.65 1.08
N GLY A 66 10.07 -8.93 -0.17
CA GLY A 66 10.70 -9.97 -0.99
C GLY A 66 10.29 -11.41 -0.66
N LEU A 67 9.28 -11.62 0.19
CA LEU A 67 8.79 -12.96 0.53
C LEU A 67 7.84 -13.55 -0.52
N GLY A 68 7.48 -12.77 -1.54
CA GLY A 68 6.54 -13.18 -2.57
C GLY A 68 5.12 -13.37 -2.02
N ASN A 69 4.26 -14.02 -2.81
CA ASN A 69 2.85 -14.24 -2.47
C ASN A 69 2.65 -15.54 -1.65
N TRP A 70 3.40 -15.74 -0.57
CA TRP A 70 3.32 -16.97 0.24
C TRP A 70 1.97 -17.17 0.94
N ASN A 71 1.24 -16.08 1.22
CA ASN A 71 -0.06 -16.11 1.89
C ASN A 71 -1.25 -15.87 0.93
N GLY A 72 -1.02 -15.76 -0.37
CA GLY A 72 -2.06 -15.52 -1.39
C GLY A 72 -2.57 -14.09 -1.48
N LEU A 73 -2.14 -13.17 -0.61
CA LEU A 73 -2.69 -11.81 -0.50
C LEU A 73 -2.09 -10.81 -1.50
N TYR A 74 -0.88 -11.08 -1.99
CA TYR A 74 -0.14 -10.16 -2.88
C TYR A 74 0.19 -10.84 -4.21
N GLN A 75 -0.85 -11.07 -5.01
CA GLN A 75 -0.67 -11.67 -6.35
C GLN A 75 0.20 -10.77 -7.23
N GLY A 76 1.11 -11.40 -7.98
CA GLY A 76 2.05 -10.70 -8.87
C GLY A 76 3.38 -10.33 -8.21
N THR A 77 3.51 -10.44 -6.88
CA THR A 77 4.81 -10.26 -6.24
C THR A 77 5.73 -11.48 -6.45
N GLN A 78 7.00 -11.20 -6.64
CA GLN A 78 8.05 -12.21 -6.87
C GLN A 78 8.80 -12.50 -5.56
N LEU A 79 9.27 -13.74 -5.43
CA LEU A 79 10.21 -14.07 -4.38
C LEU A 79 11.58 -13.45 -4.74
N LEU A 80 12.02 -12.49 -3.97
CA LEU A 80 13.36 -11.91 -4.12
C LEU A 80 14.39 -12.80 -3.43
N ASN A 81 15.53 -13.01 -4.06
CA ASN A 81 16.60 -13.76 -3.42
C ASN A 81 17.29 -12.92 -2.33
N HIS A 82 17.91 -13.60 -1.36
CA HIS A 82 18.60 -12.95 -0.24
C HIS A 82 19.67 -11.94 -0.71
N GLY A 83 20.38 -12.24 -1.80
CA GLY A 83 21.36 -11.32 -2.33
C GLY A 83 20.78 -10.02 -2.90
N GLN A 84 19.53 -10.03 -3.39
CA GLN A 84 18.84 -8.82 -3.81
C GLN A 84 18.42 -7.97 -2.61
N MET A 85 17.96 -8.62 -1.54
CA MET A 85 17.56 -7.92 -0.30
C MET A 85 18.76 -7.37 0.47
N ASP A 86 19.87 -8.09 0.52
CA ASP A 86 21.09 -7.71 1.24
C ASP A 86 21.77 -6.43 0.67
N ARG A 87 21.42 -6.03 -0.55
CA ARG A 87 21.92 -4.80 -1.18
C ARG A 87 21.21 -3.52 -0.76
N TRP A 88 20.10 -3.65 -0.05
CA TRP A 88 19.40 -2.50 0.53
C TRP A 88 19.97 -2.21 1.93
N ASP A 89 20.76 -1.13 2.04
CA ASP A 89 21.42 -0.75 3.31
C ASP A 89 20.42 -0.44 4.43
N ILE A 90 19.22 0.03 4.09
CA ILE A 90 18.17 0.41 5.04
C ILE A 90 16.84 -0.20 4.58
N VAL A 91 16.27 -1.04 5.42
CA VAL A 91 14.92 -1.58 5.25
C VAL A 91 14.07 -1.13 6.42
N ALA A 92 13.02 -0.36 6.15
CA ALA A 92 12.09 0.14 7.15
C ALA A 92 10.71 -0.48 6.93
N ALA A 93 10.15 -1.09 7.97
CA ALA A 93 8.77 -1.53 7.96
C ALA A 93 7.83 -0.36 8.30
N LEU A 94 6.87 -0.11 7.42
CA LEU A 94 5.82 0.88 7.66
C LEU A 94 4.54 0.16 8.09
N ASN A 95 3.88 0.70 9.09
CA ASN A 95 2.60 0.22 9.57
C ASN A 95 1.55 1.34 9.48
N TYR A 96 0.32 1.03 9.84
CA TYR A 96 -0.72 2.05 9.94
C TYR A 96 -0.35 3.13 10.96
N LEU A 97 -0.84 4.32 10.71
CA LEU A 97 -0.71 5.44 11.64
C LEU A 97 -1.51 5.17 12.92
N GLU A 98 -1.13 5.85 13.99
CA GLU A 98 -1.93 5.87 15.21
C GLU A 98 -3.33 6.41 14.92
N PRO A 99 -4.39 5.88 15.58
CA PRO A 99 -5.78 6.22 15.29
C PRO A 99 -6.07 7.71 15.26
N GLN A 100 -5.44 8.48 16.14
CA GLN A 100 -5.63 9.94 16.23
C GLN A 100 -5.03 10.65 15.00
N GLU A 101 -3.90 10.21 14.49
CA GLU A 101 -3.27 10.79 13.32
C GLU A 101 -4.04 10.42 12.05
N GLU A 102 -4.50 9.19 11.95
CA GLU A 102 -5.34 8.75 10.83
C GLU A 102 -6.68 9.51 10.81
N GLN A 103 -7.27 9.78 11.99
CA GLN A 103 -8.47 10.60 12.11
C GLN A 103 -8.24 12.03 11.60
N LYS A 104 -7.12 12.66 11.95
CA LYS A 104 -6.76 13.99 11.42
C LYS A 104 -6.68 14.00 9.91
N ILE A 105 -6.08 12.98 9.31
CA ILE A 105 -5.99 12.84 7.84
C ILE A 105 -7.39 12.69 7.24
N LEU A 106 -8.24 11.81 7.81
CA LEU A 106 -9.59 11.61 7.33
C LEU A 106 -10.40 12.90 7.37
N MET A 107 -10.38 13.61 8.50
CA MET A 107 -11.10 14.89 8.67
C MET A 107 -10.54 16.00 7.80
N ALA A 108 -9.24 16.03 7.53
CA ALA A 108 -8.64 16.97 6.59
C ALA A 108 -9.10 16.73 5.14
N LYS A 109 -9.33 15.46 4.75
CA LYS A 109 -9.83 15.09 3.42
C LYS A 109 -11.35 15.23 3.30
N VAL A 110 -12.08 15.00 4.39
CA VAL A 110 -13.55 15.05 4.45
C VAL A 110 -13.98 15.91 5.66
N PRO A 111 -13.85 17.24 5.57
CA PRO A 111 -14.11 18.14 6.69
C PRO A 111 -15.54 18.14 7.21
N GLU A 112 -16.48 17.63 6.41
CA GLU A 112 -17.91 17.57 6.76
C GLU A 112 -18.26 16.40 7.71
N LEU A 113 -17.33 15.48 7.93
CA LEU A 113 -17.50 14.41 8.93
C LEU A 113 -17.48 15.00 10.34
N SER A 114 -18.41 14.57 11.18
CA SER A 114 -18.32 14.85 12.60
C SER A 114 -17.19 14.04 13.25
N ASP A 115 -16.65 14.55 14.37
CA ASP A 115 -15.62 13.84 15.14
C ASP A 115 -16.07 12.42 15.55
N ALA A 116 -17.36 12.27 15.93
CA ALA A 116 -17.92 10.96 16.29
C ALA A 116 -17.95 9.99 15.09
N GLN A 117 -18.33 10.47 13.89
CA GLN A 117 -18.33 9.65 12.69
C GLN A 117 -16.89 9.24 12.32
N ALA A 118 -15.95 10.18 12.32
CA ALA A 118 -14.57 9.88 12.02
C ALA A 118 -13.97 8.84 12.99
N LYS A 119 -14.23 8.97 14.30
CA LYS A 119 -13.81 8.00 15.32
C LYS A 119 -14.41 6.61 15.09
N ALA A 120 -15.71 6.53 14.78
CA ALA A 120 -16.35 5.25 14.50
C ALA A 120 -15.78 4.58 13.24
N MET A 121 -15.50 5.36 12.18
CA MET A 121 -14.86 4.88 10.96
C MET A 121 -13.46 4.34 11.23
N ILE A 122 -12.64 5.04 12.02
CA ILE A 122 -11.31 4.59 12.43
C ILE A 122 -11.38 3.31 13.27
N SER A 123 -12.33 3.24 14.21
CA SER A 123 -12.53 2.04 15.04
C SER A 123 -12.89 0.82 14.18
N LEU A 124 -13.75 1.00 13.20
CA LEU A 124 -14.09 -0.07 12.25
C LEU A 124 -12.87 -0.49 11.40
N ALA A 125 -12.11 0.47 10.90
CA ALA A 125 -10.88 0.17 10.17
C ALA A 125 -9.89 -0.66 11.00
N ASN A 126 -9.75 -0.35 12.30
CA ASN A 126 -8.88 -1.11 13.18
C ASN A 126 -9.41 -2.52 13.47
N LEU A 127 -10.74 -2.69 13.61
CA LEU A 127 -11.34 -4.03 13.75
C LEU A 127 -11.10 -4.88 12.49
N THR A 128 -11.30 -4.32 11.28
CA THR A 128 -11.03 -5.05 10.04
C THR A 128 -9.56 -5.41 9.88
N ARG A 129 -8.64 -4.54 10.28
CA ARG A 129 -7.19 -4.80 10.27
C ARG A 129 -6.80 -5.91 11.26
N SER A 130 -7.43 -5.91 12.43
CA SER A 130 -7.22 -6.96 13.43
C SER A 130 -7.77 -8.30 12.94
N GLY A 131 -8.95 -8.34 12.34
CA GLY A 131 -9.52 -9.54 11.73
C GLY A 131 -8.67 -10.05 10.56
N PHE A 132 -8.12 -9.14 9.74
CA PHE A 132 -7.18 -9.51 8.69
C PHE A 132 -5.89 -10.13 9.26
N ALA A 133 -5.31 -9.53 10.29
CA ALA A 133 -4.12 -10.07 10.94
C ALA A 133 -4.36 -11.41 11.62
N ALA A 134 -5.58 -11.67 12.11
CA ALA A 134 -6.00 -12.94 12.68
C ALA A 134 -6.33 -14.01 11.62
N GLY A 135 -6.51 -13.61 10.36
CA GLY A 135 -6.94 -14.50 9.26
C GLY A 135 -8.45 -14.72 9.19
N ASP A 136 -9.23 -13.93 9.94
CA ASP A 136 -10.71 -14.03 9.95
C ASP A 136 -11.34 -13.42 8.70
N ILE A 137 -10.65 -12.47 8.07
CA ILE A 137 -11.03 -11.84 6.80
C ILE A 137 -9.79 -11.70 5.90
N SER A 138 -9.98 -11.75 4.59
CA SER A 138 -8.92 -11.60 3.57
C SER A 138 -8.86 -10.17 3.02
N THR A 139 -9.91 -9.37 3.26
CA THR A 139 -10.03 -8.01 2.73
C THR A 139 -9.50 -7.00 3.74
N LEU A 140 -8.54 -6.18 3.31
CA LEU A 140 -7.87 -5.20 4.16
C LEU A 140 -8.43 -3.79 3.96
N MET A 141 -8.78 -3.09 5.06
CA MET A 141 -9.13 -1.67 5.03
C MET A 141 -7.88 -0.80 5.21
N SER A 142 -7.33 -0.31 4.12
CA SER A 142 -6.23 0.67 4.14
C SER A 142 -6.73 2.07 4.48
N THR A 143 -5.82 2.99 4.83
CA THR A 143 -6.12 4.42 4.98
C THR A 143 -6.73 5.01 3.70
N ARG A 144 -6.31 4.55 2.52
CA ARG A 144 -6.91 4.92 1.22
C ARG A 144 -8.38 4.52 1.16
N THR A 145 -8.72 3.29 1.54
CA THR A 145 -10.10 2.80 1.58
C THR A 145 -10.95 3.59 2.56
N LEU A 146 -10.40 3.95 3.71
CA LEU A 146 -11.06 4.78 4.71
C LEU A 146 -11.38 6.19 4.17
N ILE A 147 -10.44 6.83 3.46
CA ILE A 147 -10.66 8.12 2.81
C ILE A 147 -11.74 7.98 1.73
N THR A 148 -11.65 6.97 0.86
CA THR A 148 -12.65 6.69 -0.17
C THR A 148 -14.05 6.50 0.42
N TRP A 149 -14.15 5.84 1.56
CA TRP A 149 -15.43 5.73 2.27
C TRP A 149 -15.98 7.11 2.66
N GLY A 150 -15.16 7.98 3.24
CA GLY A 150 -15.55 9.35 3.59
C GLY A 150 -15.96 10.18 2.37
N GLU A 151 -15.23 10.06 1.26
CA GLU A 151 -15.54 10.75 0.00
C GLU A 151 -16.87 10.23 -0.60
N ASN A 152 -17.11 8.93 -0.60
CA ASN A 152 -18.37 8.34 -1.01
C ASN A 152 -19.54 8.83 -0.13
N TRP A 153 -19.33 8.96 1.18
CA TRP A 153 -20.34 9.52 2.07
C TRP A 153 -20.72 10.97 1.69
N ARG A 154 -19.77 11.77 1.22
CA ARG A 154 -20.09 13.13 0.72
C ARG A 154 -21.05 13.09 -0.46
N ILE A 155 -20.92 12.06 -1.33
CA ILE A 155 -21.78 11.88 -2.52
C ILE A 155 -23.15 11.33 -2.10
N PHE A 156 -23.17 10.22 -1.40
CA PHE A 156 -24.42 9.47 -1.13
C PHE A 156 -25.16 9.94 0.11
N LYS A 157 -24.53 10.71 0.99
CA LYS A 157 -25.07 11.18 2.27
C LYS A 157 -25.57 10.05 3.17
N ASN A 158 -25.10 8.83 2.95
CA ASN A 158 -25.43 7.63 3.71
C ASN A 158 -24.14 6.86 4.00
N LEU A 159 -23.81 6.70 5.30
CA LEU A 159 -22.56 6.04 5.72
C LEU A 159 -22.55 4.55 5.38
N GLN A 160 -23.69 3.86 5.43
CA GLN A 160 -23.81 2.43 5.13
C GLN A 160 -23.58 2.16 3.64
N ILE A 161 -24.29 2.92 2.79
CA ILE A 161 -24.12 2.82 1.32
C ILE A 161 -22.66 3.12 0.94
N ALA A 162 -22.10 4.20 1.49
CA ALA A 162 -20.73 4.57 1.23
C ALA A 162 -19.73 3.50 1.70
N PHE A 163 -19.98 2.86 2.85
CA PHE A 163 -19.17 1.75 3.35
C PHE A 163 -19.28 0.52 2.45
N SER A 164 -20.50 0.16 2.05
CA SER A 164 -20.71 -0.98 1.16
C SER A 164 -19.96 -0.82 -0.16
N LEU A 165 -20.01 0.37 -0.76
CA LEU A 165 -19.31 0.67 -2.01
C LEU A 165 -17.79 0.76 -1.86
N ALA A 166 -17.31 1.27 -0.73
CA ALA A 166 -15.87 1.41 -0.50
C ALA A 166 -15.19 0.10 -0.09
N PHE A 167 -15.86 -0.74 0.70
CA PHE A 167 -15.25 -1.88 1.36
C PHE A 167 -16.06 -3.17 1.27
N LEU A 168 -17.32 -3.22 1.76
CA LEU A 168 -18.07 -4.46 1.92
C LEU A 168 -18.22 -5.26 0.61
N ASN A 169 -18.41 -4.57 -0.51
CA ASN A 169 -18.57 -5.22 -1.82
C ASN A 169 -17.27 -5.87 -2.35
N LYS A 170 -16.14 -5.59 -1.72
CA LYS A 170 -14.85 -6.23 -2.02
C LYS A 170 -14.61 -7.47 -1.15
N CYS A 171 -15.37 -7.63 -0.07
CA CYS A 171 -15.25 -8.76 0.83
C CYS A 171 -15.83 -10.03 0.20
N GLU A 172 -15.21 -11.16 0.51
CA GLU A 172 -15.75 -12.48 0.22
C GLU A 172 -17.12 -12.66 0.89
N SER A 173 -17.96 -13.53 0.31
CA SER A 173 -19.34 -13.70 0.81
C SER A 173 -19.39 -14.14 2.27
N GLU A 174 -18.47 -15.00 2.66
CA GLU A 174 -18.34 -15.55 4.02
C GLU A 174 -17.92 -14.48 5.04
N GLU A 175 -17.15 -13.49 4.62
CA GLU A 175 -16.61 -12.42 5.47
C GLU A 175 -17.65 -11.34 5.80
N LYS A 176 -18.65 -11.14 4.92
CA LYS A 176 -19.60 -10.03 5.01
C LYS A 176 -20.38 -10.02 6.32
N THR A 177 -20.72 -11.18 6.86
CA THR A 177 -21.42 -11.28 8.14
C THR A 177 -20.55 -10.77 9.29
N LEU A 178 -19.28 -11.17 9.35
CA LEU A 178 -18.35 -10.71 10.36
C LEU A 178 -18.07 -9.20 10.24
N VAL A 179 -17.92 -8.72 9.00
CA VAL A 179 -17.72 -7.29 8.73
C VAL A 179 -18.94 -6.47 9.13
N ALA A 180 -20.16 -7.00 8.94
CA ALA A 180 -21.40 -6.37 9.43
C ALA A 180 -21.47 -6.30 10.96
N GLU A 181 -20.98 -7.33 11.67
CA GLU A 181 -20.88 -7.30 13.13
C GLU A 181 -19.86 -6.21 13.58
N TYR A 182 -18.73 -6.07 12.91
CA TYR A 182 -17.78 -4.99 13.20
C TYR A 182 -18.41 -3.62 12.99
N TYR A 183 -19.18 -3.45 11.92
CA TYR A 183 -19.93 -2.21 11.64
C TYR A 183 -20.92 -1.90 12.76
N GLN A 184 -21.73 -2.89 13.16
CA GLN A 184 -22.73 -2.73 14.22
C GLN A 184 -22.08 -2.33 15.56
N ARG A 185 -20.93 -2.90 15.90
CA ARG A 185 -20.18 -2.52 17.13
C ARG A 185 -19.73 -1.07 17.13
N CYS A 186 -19.36 -0.52 15.97
CA CYS A 186 -18.83 0.84 15.86
C CYS A 186 -19.90 1.91 15.68
N PHE A 187 -21.02 1.56 15.01
CA PHE A 187 -22.08 2.52 14.64
C PHE A 187 -23.39 2.30 15.38
N ALA A 188 -23.52 1.25 16.19
CA ALA A 188 -24.74 0.86 16.88
C ALA A 188 -25.96 0.74 15.94
N SER A 189 -25.74 0.38 14.68
CA SER A 189 -26.76 0.18 13.65
C SER A 189 -26.44 -1.05 12.82
N GLU A 190 -27.46 -1.81 12.43
CA GLU A 190 -27.29 -2.96 11.55
C GLU A 190 -26.89 -2.52 10.15
N LEU A 191 -26.02 -3.28 9.51
CA LEU A 191 -25.62 -3.08 8.13
C LEU A 191 -26.51 -3.92 7.22
N ASP A 192 -27.18 -3.30 6.26
CA ASP A 192 -27.99 -4.01 5.27
C ASP A 192 -27.07 -4.73 4.26
N LEU A 193 -26.99 -6.05 4.36
CA LEU A 193 -26.20 -6.91 3.46
C LEU A 193 -26.86 -7.12 2.09
N ASN A 194 -28.14 -6.77 1.93
CA ASN A 194 -28.91 -6.98 0.71
C ASN A 194 -28.98 -5.74 -0.19
N ASN A 195 -28.45 -4.62 0.26
CA ASN A 195 -28.45 -3.38 -0.50
C ASN A 195 -27.42 -3.49 -1.65
N LYS A 196 -27.92 -3.85 -2.85
CA LYS A 196 -27.16 -3.95 -4.10
C LYS A 196 -27.08 -2.61 -4.79
#